data_3d76f042f0c69d7152a37a88d22f6b40
#
_entry.id   3d76f042f0c69d7152a37a88d22f6b40
#
_cell.length_a   1.000
_cell.length_b   1.000
_cell.length_c   1.000
_cell.angle_alpha   90.00
_cell.angle_beta   90.00
_cell.angle_gamma   90.00
#
_symmetry.space_group_name_H-M   'P 1'
#
loop_
_entity.id
_entity.type
_entity.pdbx_description
1 polymer ?
#
loop_
_entity_poly.entity_id
_entity_poly.type
_entity_poly.pdbx_seq_one_letter_code
_entity_poly.pdbx_strand_id
1 'polypeptide(L)'
;MPGLVDAHTHLAFDPHGPTEHQMVHDDDATVLGRMREHAARALRAGVTTVRDMGDRGYLGLRLRAEYAEDTSGPQVLAAAPPITRSGGHCWYLGGEADDTDQLVTAVQARADHGTDLLKIMATGGMSTSGSNAAAAQYTLDELRAVTRTAHDRDLPVSAHAHATRGITDAVAVGVDSIEHCTFMTADGVKLDPATVDAIAAAGIFVGCTVVRPRDGMPEEVLRTIAPYWENQAYLRRRGVRVVCCTDAGISPHKPHDILPSDVAYFASQVGTNAEALASVTSLAAQACRLGHRKGRVAVGYDADLLAVTGNPLIDINVMTQARAVFRAGKRVR
;
A
#
# COMPACT_ATOMS: atom_id res chain seq x y z
N MET A 1 1.71 19.66 -11.70
CA MET A 1 2.40 18.91 -10.67
C MET A 1 2.77 17.51 -11.20
N PRO A 2 3.65 16.73 -10.54
CA PRO A 2 3.82 15.33 -10.94
C PRO A 2 2.51 14.57 -10.79
N GLY A 3 2.36 13.47 -11.55
CA GLY A 3 1.30 12.50 -11.33
C GLY A 3 1.43 11.85 -9.95
N LEU A 4 0.29 11.40 -9.42
CA LEU A 4 0.23 10.79 -8.08
C LEU A 4 0.74 9.35 -8.12
N VAL A 5 1.31 8.93 -7.00
CA VAL A 5 1.76 7.55 -6.74
C VAL A 5 0.94 7.02 -5.56
N ASP A 6 0.15 5.98 -5.80
CA ASP A 6 -0.50 5.22 -4.74
C ASP A 6 0.37 4.02 -4.39
N ALA A 7 1.03 4.09 -3.24
CA ALA A 7 1.98 3.08 -2.81
C ALA A 7 1.34 1.87 -2.11
N HIS A 8 0.00 1.82 -1.99
CA HIS A 8 -0.74 0.69 -1.44
C HIS A 8 -2.18 0.67 -1.96
N THR A 9 -2.45 -0.21 -2.91
CA THR A 9 -3.78 -0.47 -3.45
C THR A 9 -3.96 -1.96 -3.75
N HIS A 10 -5.20 -2.40 -3.98
CA HIS A 10 -5.56 -3.77 -4.37
C HIS A 10 -6.44 -3.73 -5.62
N LEU A 11 -5.85 -3.81 -6.80
CA LEU A 11 -6.57 -3.70 -8.07
C LEU A 11 -7.53 -4.88 -8.30
N ALA A 12 -7.21 -6.06 -7.73
CA ALA A 12 -8.02 -7.27 -7.89
C ALA A 12 -9.36 -7.22 -7.12
N PHE A 13 -9.47 -6.38 -6.09
CA PHE A 13 -10.61 -6.37 -5.18
C PHE A 13 -11.71 -5.42 -5.66
N ASP A 14 -12.95 -5.93 -5.78
CA ASP A 14 -14.12 -5.07 -5.96
C ASP A 14 -14.57 -4.54 -4.60
N PRO A 15 -14.55 -3.22 -4.39
CA PRO A 15 -14.94 -2.63 -3.11
C PRO A 15 -16.41 -2.86 -2.72
N HIS A 16 -17.26 -3.31 -3.65
CA HIS A 16 -18.70 -3.51 -3.43
C HIS A 16 -19.10 -4.95 -3.09
N GLY A 17 -18.15 -5.87 -3.05
CA GLY A 17 -18.42 -7.28 -2.77
C GLY A 17 -17.47 -7.90 -1.74
N PRO A 18 -17.79 -9.09 -1.21
CA PRO A 18 -16.94 -9.80 -0.27
C PRO A 18 -15.68 -10.30 -1.00
N THR A 19 -14.54 -9.70 -0.69
CA THR A 19 -13.24 -9.92 -1.34
C THR A 19 -12.84 -11.40 -1.36
N GLU A 20 -12.99 -12.11 -0.23
CA GLU A 20 -12.68 -13.53 -0.13
C GLU A 20 -13.48 -14.35 -1.15
N HIS A 21 -14.81 -14.13 -1.22
CA HIS A 21 -15.66 -14.82 -2.18
C HIS A 21 -15.25 -14.57 -3.63
N GLN A 22 -14.95 -13.33 -3.98
CA GLN A 22 -14.49 -12.94 -5.32
C GLN A 22 -13.20 -13.66 -5.69
N MET A 23 -12.22 -13.64 -4.80
CA MET A 23 -10.90 -14.24 -5.06
C MET A 23 -10.94 -15.77 -5.14
N VAL A 24 -11.89 -16.41 -4.48
CA VAL A 24 -12.05 -17.87 -4.53
C VAL A 24 -12.85 -18.34 -5.76
N HIS A 25 -13.87 -17.57 -6.20
CA HIS A 25 -14.84 -18.04 -7.18
C HIS A 25 -14.73 -17.40 -8.57
N ASP A 26 -14.23 -16.17 -8.68
CA ASP A 26 -14.07 -15.54 -9.99
C ASP A 26 -12.92 -16.19 -10.77
N ASP A 27 -13.05 -16.30 -12.08
CA ASP A 27 -11.95 -16.74 -12.93
C ASP A 27 -10.91 -15.64 -13.15
N ASP A 28 -9.73 -15.99 -13.65
CA ASP A 28 -8.63 -15.05 -13.86
C ASP A 28 -8.96 -13.96 -14.90
N ALA A 29 -9.80 -14.26 -15.88
CA ALA A 29 -10.21 -13.30 -16.90
C ALA A 29 -11.10 -12.21 -16.30
N THR A 30 -12.04 -12.61 -15.42
CA THR A 30 -12.91 -11.70 -14.66
C THR A 30 -12.09 -10.82 -13.74
N VAL A 31 -11.17 -11.39 -12.95
CA VAL A 31 -10.32 -10.63 -12.03
C VAL A 31 -9.43 -9.65 -12.80
N LEU A 32 -8.78 -10.08 -13.88
CA LEU A 32 -7.93 -9.22 -14.70
C LEU A 32 -8.72 -8.11 -15.40
N GLY A 33 -9.95 -8.39 -15.84
CA GLY A 33 -10.88 -7.39 -16.37
C GLY A 33 -11.16 -6.28 -15.35
N ARG A 34 -11.47 -6.68 -14.11
CA ARG A 34 -11.67 -5.79 -12.96
C ARG A 34 -10.43 -4.95 -12.66
N MET A 35 -9.25 -5.59 -12.63
CA MET A 35 -7.98 -4.89 -12.41
C MET A 35 -7.72 -3.79 -13.44
N ARG A 36 -8.02 -4.03 -14.72
CA ARG A 36 -7.91 -3.01 -15.78
C ARG A 36 -8.85 -1.83 -15.53
N GLU A 37 -10.10 -2.11 -15.16
CA GLU A 37 -11.09 -1.08 -14.88
C GLU A 37 -10.67 -0.19 -13.70
N HIS A 38 -10.23 -0.81 -12.60
CA HIS A 38 -9.76 -0.13 -11.40
C HIS A 38 -8.50 0.70 -11.66
N ALA A 39 -7.54 0.15 -12.38
CA ALA A 39 -6.34 0.86 -12.79
C ALA A 39 -6.66 2.08 -13.68
N ALA A 40 -7.54 1.94 -14.66
CA ALA A 40 -7.99 3.03 -15.50
C ALA A 40 -8.75 4.10 -14.69
N ARG A 41 -9.54 3.70 -13.68
CA ARG A 41 -10.22 4.60 -12.75
C ARG A 41 -9.22 5.42 -11.93
N ALA A 42 -8.19 4.77 -11.36
CA ALA A 42 -7.11 5.43 -10.64
C ALA A 42 -6.36 6.43 -11.53
N LEU A 43 -6.01 6.04 -12.77
CA LEU A 43 -5.33 6.91 -13.72
C LEU A 43 -6.16 8.17 -14.04
N ARG A 44 -7.46 8.02 -14.30
CA ARG A 44 -8.35 9.17 -14.54
C ARG A 44 -8.43 10.13 -13.36
N ALA A 45 -8.20 9.66 -12.15
CA ALA A 45 -8.12 10.50 -10.95
C ALA A 45 -6.76 11.20 -10.78
N GLY A 46 -5.77 10.88 -11.62
CA GLY A 46 -4.43 11.48 -11.58
C GLY A 46 -3.37 10.56 -10.97
N VAL A 47 -3.71 9.32 -10.62
CA VAL A 47 -2.77 8.31 -10.10
C VAL A 47 -2.06 7.66 -11.28
N THR A 48 -0.84 8.10 -11.57
CA THR A 48 -0.06 7.62 -12.72
C THR A 48 0.81 6.41 -12.42
N THR A 49 0.95 6.07 -11.13
CA THR A 49 1.68 4.90 -10.65
C THR A 49 0.94 4.29 -9.48
N VAL A 50 0.80 2.97 -9.49
CA VAL A 50 0.20 2.19 -8.40
C VAL A 50 1.16 1.07 -7.96
N ARG A 51 1.22 0.82 -6.66
CA ARG A 51 1.85 -0.37 -6.08
C ARG A 51 0.74 -1.29 -5.59
N ASP A 52 0.45 -2.33 -6.36
CA ASP A 52 -0.52 -3.37 -6.01
C ASP A 52 0.09 -4.28 -4.94
N MET A 53 -0.57 -4.34 -3.78
CA MET A 53 -0.05 -5.00 -2.58
C MET A 53 -0.53 -6.43 -2.41
N GLY A 54 -1.13 -6.98 -3.44
CA GLY A 54 -1.46 -8.38 -3.49
C GLY A 54 -2.59 -8.73 -4.43
N ASP A 55 -2.32 -9.74 -5.23
CA ASP A 55 -3.27 -10.37 -6.13
C ASP A 55 -3.15 -11.90 -6.02
N ARG A 56 -3.97 -12.62 -6.78
CA ARG A 56 -3.95 -14.06 -6.95
C ARG A 56 -3.30 -14.41 -8.28
N GLY A 57 -2.49 -15.48 -8.32
CA GLY A 57 -2.03 -16.07 -9.60
C GLY A 57 -1.12 -15.17 -10.44
N TYR A 58 -0.46 -14.19 -9.83
CA TYR A 58 0.43 -13.24 -10.51
C TYR A 58 -0.27 -12.38 -11.59
N LEU A 59 -1.56 -12.09 -11.43
CA LEU A 59 -2.33 -11.29 -12.39
C LEU A 59 -1.82 -9.85 -12.49
N GLY A 60 -1.30 -9.29 -11.39
CA GLY A 60 -0.66 -7.97 -11.35
C GLY A 60 0.55 -7.89 -12.29
N LEU A 61 1.33 -8.96 -12.42
CA LEU A 61 2.45 -9.01 -13.38
C LEU A 61 1.96 -9.02 -14.83
N ARG A 62 0.84 -9.68 -15.11
CA ARG A 62 0.20 -9.64 -16.44
C ARG A 62 -0.27 -8.22 -16.76
N LEU A 63 -0.96 -7.58 -15.84
CA LEU A 63 -1.41 -6.19 -15.99
C LEU A 63 -0.23 -5.22 -16.15
N ARG A 64 0.84 -5.40 -15.38
CA ARG A 64 2.08 -4.62 -15.50
C ARG A 64 2.66 -4.72 -16.91
N ALA A 65 2.72 -5.93 -17.46
CA ALA A 65 3.24 -6.15 -18.83
C ALA A 65 2.36 -5.46 -19.90
N GLU A 66 1.02 -5.54 -19.76
CA GLU A 66 0.09 -4.83 -20.65
C GLU A 66 0.34 -3.31 -20.64
N TYR A 67 0.49 -2.71 -19.45
CA TYR A 67 0.68 -1.25 -19.30
C TYR A 67 2.14 -0.77 -19.48
N ALA A 68 3.08 -1.68 -19.71
CA ALA A 68 4.42 -1.30 -20.17
C ALA A 68 4.37 -0.74 -21.61
N GLU A 69 3.51 -1.31 -22.46
CA GLU A 69 3.31 -0.93 -23.86
C GLU A 69 2.16 0.07 -24.05
N ASP A 70 1.16 0.03 -23.15
CA ASP A 70 -0.05 0.84 -23.22
C ASP A 70 -0.13 1.86 -22.08
N THR A 71 -0.35 3.13 -22.43
CA THR A 71 -0.50 4.22 -21.47
C THR A 71 -1.94 4.46 -21.03
N SER A 72 -2.89 3.58 -21.39
CA SER A 72 -4.29 3.64 -20.94
C SER A 72 -4.47 3.32 -19.46
N GLY A 73 -3.46 2.71 -18.82
CA GLY A 73 -3.36 2.48 -17.39
C GLY A 73 -2.16 3.17 -16.73
N PRO A 74 -2.10 3.19 -15.39
CA PRO A 74 -0.93 3.68 -14.64
C PRO A 74 0.25 2.73 -14.81
N GLN A 75 1.45 3.15 -14.41
CA GLN A 75 2.50 2.17 -14.14
C GLN A 75 2.10 1.31 -12.95
N VAL A 76 2.16 -0.01 -13.11
CA VAL A 76 1.87 -0.97 -12.05
C VAL A 76 3.18 -1.53 -11.50
N LEU A 77 3.31 -1.55 -10.18
CA LEU A 77 4.25 -2.38 -9.43
C LEU A 77 3.43 -3.46 -8.73
N ALA A 78 3.85 -4.72 -8.80
CA ALA A 78 3.06 -5.84 -8.31
C ALA A 78 3.83 -6.68 -7.28
N ALA A 79 3.19 -6.89 -6.11
CA ALA A 79 3.67 -7.80 -5.07
C ALA A 79 3.32 -9.27 -5.37
N ALA A 80 2.31 -9.50 -6.22
CA ALA A 80 1.72 -10.83 -6.47
C ALA A 80 1.13 -11.45 -5.18
N PRO A 81 0.91 -12.77 -5.04
CA PRO A 81 0.30 -13.34 -3.84
C PRO A 81 1.10 -13.01 -2.57
N PRO A 82 0.52 -12.31 -1.59
CA PRO A 82 1.22 -11.98 -0.36
C PRO A 82 1.49 -13.25 0.46
N ILE A 83 2.64 -13.33 1.12
CA ILE A 83 2.95 -14.46 2.00
C ILE A 83 2.12 -14.34 3.28
N THR A 84 1.45 -15.41 3.67
CA THR A 84 0.63 -15.49 4.89
C THR A 84 0.65 -16.91 5.48
N ARG A 85 0.23 -17.07 6.73
CA ARG A 85 -0.04 -18.38 7.34
C ARG A 85 -1.26 -19.05 6.68
N SER A 86 -1.34 -20.38 6.73
CA SER A 86 -2.54 -21.13 6.35
C SER A 86 -3.76 -20.62 7.11
N GLY A 87 -4.79 -20.21 6.38
CA GLY A 87 -5.98 -19.55 6.94
C GLY A 87 -5.72 -18.17 7.54
N GLY A 88 -4.53 -17.59 7.36
CA GLY A 88 -4.16 -16.28 7.88
C GLY A 88 -4.76 -15.12 7.06
N HIS A 89 -4.31 -13.89 7.34
CA HIS A 89 -4.83 -12.72 6.64
C HIS A 89 -4.57 -12.80 5.12
N CYS A 90 -5.62 -12.61 4.31
CA CYS A 90 -5.61 -12.73 2.84
C CYS A 90 -5.16 -14.10 2.30
N TRP A 91 -5.36 -15.20 3.03
CA TRP A 91 -5.04 -16.56 2.63
C TRP A 91 -5.59 -16.93 1.24
N TYR A 92 -6.74 -16.40 0.91
CA TYR A 92 -7.45 -16.65 -0.36
C TYR A 92 -6.73 -16.10 -1.61
N LEU A 93 -5.60 -15.42 -1.43
CA LEU A 93 -4.73 -15.00 -2.53
C LEU A 93 -3.68 -16.07 -2.88
N GLY A 94 -3.61 -17.20 -2.13
CA GLY A 94 -2.78 -18.35 -2.46
C GLY A 94 -1.29 -18.19 -2.12
N GLY A 95 -0.97 -17.39 -1.09
CA GLY A 95 0.41 -17.17 -0.64
C GLY A 95 0.76 -17.88 0.67
N GLU A 96 0.07 -18.96 1.02
CA GLU A 96 0.22 -19.65 2.30
C GLU A 96 1.59 -20.33 2.44
N ALA A 97 2.24 -20.13 3.60
CA ALA A 97 3.51 -20.73 4.00
C ALA A 97 3.62 -20.78 5.53
N ASP A 98 3.86 -21.94 6.11
CA ASP A 98 3.76 -22.19 7.54
C ASP A 98 5.08 -22.46 8.26
N ASP A 99 6.13 -22.76 7.53
CA ASP A 99 7.46 -23.00 8.08
C ASP A 99 8.55 -22.27 7.30
N THR A 100 9.76 -22.26 7.83
CA THR A 100 10.88 -21.52 7.24
C THR A 100 11.21 -21.99 5.82
N ASP A 101 11.12 -23.28 5.52
CA ASP A 101 11.46 -23.82 4.20
C ASP A 101 10.40 -23.39 3.15
N GLN A 102 9.13 -23.46 3.53
CA GLN A 102 8.02 -22.98 2.70
C GLN A 102 8.12 -21.46 2.48
N LEU A 103 8.46 -20.69 3.52
CA LEU A 103 8.66 -19.24 3.43
C LEU A 103 9.79 -18.89 2.45
N VAL A 104 10.95 -19.53 2.58
CA VAL A 104 12.09 -19.34 1.67
C VAL A 104 11.70 -19.69 0.23
N THR A 105 11.03 -20.82 0.03
CA THR A 105 10.52 -21.25 -1.28
C THR A 105 9.54 -20.24 -1.86
N ALA A 106 8.63 -19.72 -1.04
CA ALA A 106 7.66 -18.72 -1.44
C ALA A 106 8.32 -17.39 -1.87
N VAL A 107 9.36 -16.95 -1.19
CA VAL A 107 10.16 -15.77 -1.58
C VAL A 107 10.85 -15.99 -2.91
N GLN A 108 11.52 -17.14 -3.08
CA GLN A 108 12.23 -17.50 -4.31
C GLN A 108 11.28 -17.52 -5.51
N ALA A 109 10.11 -18.13 -5.36
CA ALA A 109 9.10 -18.18 -6.41
C ALA A 109 8.67 -16.77 -6.88
N ARG A 110 8.46 -15.82 -5.95
CA ARG A 110 8.11 -14.44 -6.32
C ARG A 110 9.24 -13.72 -7.02
N ALA A 111 10.47 -13.87 -6.54
CA ALA A 111 11.65 -13.33 -7.20
C ALA A 111 11.84 -13.90 -8.61
N ASP A 112 11.65 -15.21 -8.81
CA ASP A 112 11.77 -15.88 -10.10
C ASP A 112 10.67 -15.47 -11.09
N HIS A 113 9.46 -15.12 -10.59
CA HIS A 113 8.41 -14.53 -11.40
C HIS A 113 8.64 -13.04 -11.71
N GLY A 114 9.63 -12.41 -11.07
CA GLY A 114 10.00 -11.02 -11.31
C GLY A 114 9.01 -10.03 -10.69
N THR A 115 8.52 -10.28 -9.47
CA THR A 115 7.72 -9.31 -8.73
C THR A 115 8.55 -8.06 -8.41
N ASP A 116 7.89 -6.92 -8.22
CA ASP A 116 8.57 -5.65 -7.91
C ASP A 116 8.89 -5.51 -6.42
N LEU A 117 8.20 -6.27 -5.58
CA LEU A 117 8.37 -6.32 -4.14
C LEU A 117 7.81 -7.64 -3.59
N LEU A 118 8.22 -7.96 -2.38
CA LEU A 118 7.62 -9.01 -1.56
C LEU A 118 6.61 -8.39 -0.58
N LYS A 119 5.40 -8.92 -0.52
CA LYS A 119 4.43 -8.61 0.54
C LYS A 119 4.33 -9.79 1.50
N ILE A 120 4.43 -9.51 2.81
CA ILE A 120 4.19 -10.49 3.87
C ILE A 120 3.15 -9.96 4.86
N MET A 121 2.27 -10.83 5.32
CA MET A 121 1.31 -10.56 6.38
C MET A 121 1.96 -10.89 7.74
N ALA A 122 2.75 -9.93 8.28
CA ALA A 122 3.44 -10.13 9.56
C ALA A 122 2.46 -10.26 10.74
N THR A 123 1.26 -9.69 10.60
CA THR A 123 0.17 -9.82 11.57
C THR A 123 -1.12 -10.25 10.88
N GLY A 124 -2.13 -10.64 11.64
CA GLY A 124 -3.48 -10.70 11.14
C GLY A 124 -3.99 -9.32 10.72
N GLY A 125 -5.17 -9.29 10.13
CA GLY A 125 -5.80 -8.06 9.64
C GLY A 125 -7.31 -8.04 9.92
N MET A 126 -7.98 -6.94 9.53
CA MET A 126 -9.40 -6.71 9.84
C MET A 126 -10.35 -7.16 8.73
N SER A 127 -9.86 -7.41 7.51
CA SER A 127 -10.69 -7.72 6.34
C SER A 127 -10.84 -9.21 6.04
N THR A 128 -10.20 -10.10 6.80
CA THR A 128 -10.29 -11.56 6.65
C THR A 128 -10.99 -12.18 7.85
N SER A 129 -12.03 -12.96 7.60
CA SER A 129 -12.79 -13.63 8.66
C SER A 129 -11.88 -14.54 9.50
N GLY A 130 -12.00 -14.47 10.82
CA GLY A 130 -11.17 -15.25 11.76
C GLY A 130 -9.73 -14.76 11.96
N SER A 131 -9.29 -13.74 11.23
CA SER A 131 -7.97 -13.14 11.39
C SER A 131 -7.96 -12.18 12.59
N ASN A 132 -6.83 -12.14 13.33
CA ASN A 132 -6.66 -11.28 14.50
C ASN A 132 -5.59 -10.20 14.26
N ALA A 133 -6.02 -8.97 14.02
CA ALA A 133 -5.14 -7.83 13.76
C ALA A 133 -4.17 -7.51 14.91
N ALA A 134 -4.50 -7.89 16.16
CA ALA A 134 -3.65 -7.69 17.32
C ALA A 134 -2.62 -8.83 17.55
N ALA A 135 -2.57 -9.83 16.66
CA ALA A 135 -1.68 -10.99 16.78
C ALA A 135 -0.64 -11.04 15.64
N ALA A 136 0.61 -11.34 15.98
CA ALA A 136 1.64 -11.66 15.00
C ALA A 136 1.34 -13.02 14.35
N GLN A 137 1.56 -13.14 13.03
CA GLN A 137 1.40 -14.40 12.29
C GLN A 137 2.70 -15.18 12.20
N TYR A 138 3.84 -14.52 12.30
CA TYR A 138 5.16 -15.12 12.16
C TYR A 138 6.05 -14.79 13.35
N THR A 139 7.00 -15.65 13.63
CA THR A 139 8.08 -15.42 14.59
C THR A 139 9.14 -14.48 14.00
N LEU A 140 9.96 -13.90 14.87
CA LEU A 140 11.07 -13.04 14.46
C LEU A 140 12.06 -13.79 13.53
N ASP A 141 12.32 -15.08 13.79
CA ASP A 141 13.26 -15.87 12.98
C ASP A 141 12.69 -16.20 11.60
N GLU A 142 11.40 -16.48 11.48
CA GLU A 142 10.71 -16.64 10.21
C GLU A 142 10.71 -15.35 9.39
N LEU A 143 10.39 -14.20 10.00
CA LEU A 143 10.46 -12.88 9.32
C LEU A 143 11.89 -12.56 8.88
N ARG A 144 12.89 -12.94 9.68
CA ARG A 144 14.32 -12.77 9.34
C ARG A 144 14.71 -13.62 8.13
N ALA A 145 14.28 -14.87 8.07
CA ALA A 145 14.51 -15.74 6.93
C ALA A 145 13.91 -15.17 5.64
N VAL A 146 12.65 -14.71 5.71
CA VAL A 146 11.94 -14.06 4.58
C VAL A 146 12.68 -12.81 4.11
N THR A 147 12.96 -11.88 5.03
CA THR A 147 13.57 -10.59 4.68
C THR A 147 14.96 -10.76 4.09
N ARG A 148 15.78 -11.62 4.68
CA ARG A 148 17.12 -11.93 4.19
C ARG A 148 17.06 -12.55 2.78
N THR A 149 16.23 -13.59 2.59
CA THR A 149 16.11 -14.26 1.28
C THR A 149 15.63 -13.29 0.19
N ALA A 150 14.71 -12.37 0.51
CA ALA A 150 14.24 -11.35 -0.41
C ALA A 150 15.33 -10.34 -0.77
N HIS A 151 16.05 -9.83 0.23
CA HIS A 151 17.15 -8.88 0.03
C HIS A 151 18.32 -9.49 -0.75
N ASP A 152 18.65 -10.78 -0.53
CA ASP A 152 19.66 -11.52 -1.33
C ASP A 152 19.29 -11.57 -2.83
N ARG A 153 18.02 -11.32 -3.18
CA ARG A 153 17.48 -11.26 -4.54
C ARG A 153 17.13 -9.82 -5.00
N ASP A 154 17.62 -8.79 -4.28
CA ASP A 154 17.30 -7.37 -4.48
C ASP A 154 15.79 -7.06 -4.48
N LEU A 155 14.99 -7.88 -3.79
CA LEU A 155 13.55 -7.73 -3.70
C LEU A 155 13.17 -6.99 -2.40
N PRO A 156 12.59 -5.78 -2.45
CA PRO A 156 12.19 -5.07 -1.24
C PRO A 156 11.02 -5.76 -0.55
N VAL A 157 11.01 -5.70 0.78
CA VAL A 157 10.00 -6.34 1.62
C VAL A 157 9.05 -5.31 2.21
N SER A 158 7.76 -5.52 2.00
CA SER A 158 6.67 -4.76 2.62
C SER A 158 5.88 -5.64 3.58
N ALA A 159 5.81 -5.23 4.85
CA ALA A 159 5.10 -5.97 5.90
C ALA A 159 3.75 -5.34 6.21
N HIS A 160 2.65 -6.08 6.04
CA HIS A 160 1.38 -5.75 6.68
C HIS A 160 1.52 -5.94 8.18
N ALA A 161 1.34 -4.89 8.97
CA ALA A 161 1.47 -5.00 10.42
C ALA A 161 0.54 -4.03 11.17
N HIS A 162 -0.41 -4.60 11.90
CA HIS A 162 -1.24 -3.90 12.86
C HIS A 162 -0.74 -4.08 14.30
N ALA A 163 -0.43 -5.33 14.69
CA ALA A 163 0.01 -5.63 16.06
C ALA A 163 1.36 -5.01 16.37
N THR A 164 1.50 -4.41 17.57
CA THR A 164 2.76 -3.84 18.08
C THR A 164 3.92 -4.83 17.98
N ARG A 165 3.71 -6.11 18.33
CA ARG A 165 4.72 -7.15 18.22
C ARG A 165 5.19 -7.35 16.78
N GLY A 166 4.27 -7.47 15.82
CA GLY A 166 4.63 -7.65 14.40
C GLY A 166 5.36 -6.44 13.82
N ILE A 167 4.99 -5.21 14.24
CA ILE A 167 5.70 -3.98 13.87
C ILE A 167 7.13 -4.01 14.39
N THR A 168 7.33 -4.32 15.69
CA THR A 168 8.66 -4.39 16.31
C THR A 168 9.53 -5.45 15.64
N ASP A 169 8.96 -6.62 15.34
CA ASP A 169 9.69 -7.72 14.68
C ASP A 169 10.04 -7.34 13.22
N ALA A 170 9.13 -6.68 12.47
CA ALA A 170 9.40 -6.18 11.12
C ALA A 170 10.56 -5.16 11.10
N VAL A 171 10.60 -4.25 12.08
CA VAL A 171 11.72 -3.31 12.26
C VAL A 171 13.02 -4.05 12.55
N ALA A 172 13.00 -5.02 13.46
CA ALA A 172 14.18 -5.76 13.87
C ALA A 172 14.81 -6.61 12.74
N VAL A 173 14.02 -7.02 11.76
CA VAL A 173 14.53 -7.75 10.58
C VAL A 173 14.86 -6.84 9.39
N GLY A 174 14.54 -5.53 9.46
CA GLY A 174 14.90 -4.54 8.47
C GLY A 174 14.07 -4.59 7.20
N VAL A 175 12.74 -4.71 7.30
CA VAL A 175 11.86 -4.56 6.13
C VAL A 175 11.96 -3.17 5.52
N ASP A 176 11.62 -3.02 4.23
CA ASP A 176 11.71 -1.73 3.52
C ASP A 176 10.49 -0.83 3.79
N SER A 177 9.31 -1.42 4.01
CA SER A 177 8.10 -0.69 4.40
C SER A 177 7.21 -1.48 5.35
N ILE A 178 6.49 -0.77 6.22
CA ILE A 178 5.46 -1.30 7.12
C ILE A 178 4.14 -0.64 6.74
N GLU A 179 3.17 -1.45 6.38
CA GLU A 179 1.85 -0.98 5.99
C GLU A 179 0.93 -0.90 7.21
N HIS A 180 0.08 0.12 7.26
CA HIS A 180 -0.84 0.47 8.36
C HIS A 180 -0.11 0.97 9.62
N CYS A 181 0.79 0.20 10.20
CA CYS A 181 1.58 0.57 11.39
C CYS A 181 0.71 1.09 12.54
N THR A 182 -0.33 0.34 12.92
CA THR A 182 -1.43 0.80 13.79
C THR A 182 -1.08 0.72 15.28
N PHE A 183 -0.12 -0.17 15.66
CA PHE A 183 0.23 -0.46 17.06
C PHE A 183 -0.93 -1.05 17.89
N MET A 184 -1.64 -2.02 17.30
CA MET A 184 -2.72 -2.74 17.98
C MET A 184 -2.18 -3.71 19.03
N THR A 185 -2.91 -3.81 20.15
CA THR A 185 -2.74 -4.80 21.21
C THR A 185 -4.12 -5.37 21.57
N ALA A 186 -4.17 -6.39 22.44
CA ALA A 186 -5.43 -6.91 22.94
C ALA A 186 -6.28 -5.85 23.66
N ASP A 187 -5.64 -4.82 24.23
CA ASP A 187 -6.29 -3.77 25.01
C ASP A 187 -6.56 -2.47 24.20
N GLY A 188 -6.37 -2.52 22.88
CA GLY A 188 -6.58 -1.37 21.97
C GLY A 188 -5.30 -0.92 21.26
N VAL A 189 -5.25 0.34 20.85
CA VAL A 189 -4.11 0.92 20.13
C VAL A 189 -3.13 1.52 21.13
N LYS A 190 -1.87 1.03 21.14
CA LYS A 190 -0.82 1.48 22.06
C LYS A 190 0.50 1.63 21.34
N LEU A 191 0.85 2.88 21.02
CA LEU A 191 2.12 3.22 20.37
C LEU A 191 3.31 2.88 21.28
N ASP A 192 4.37 2.32 20.68
CA ASP A 192 5.68 2.13 21.32
C ASP A 192 6.70 3.15 20.78
N PRO A 193 7.08 4.17 21.57
CA PRO A 193 8.03 5.20 21.13
C PRO A 193 9.40 4.66 20.71
N ALA A 194 9.90 3.61 21.35
CA ALA A 194 11.19 3.01 21.03
C ALA A 194 11.16 2.37 19.63
N THR A 195 10.08 1.67 19.31
CA THR A 195 9.87 1.11 17.96
C THR A 195 9.75 2.24 16.91
N VAL A 196 9.07 3.35 17.22
CA VAL A 196 8.99 4.51 16.31
C VAL A 196 10.37 5.11 16.04
N ASP A 197 11.20 5.28 17.06
CA ASP A 197 12.57 5.79 16.90
C ASP A 197 13.42 4.83 16.06
N ALA A 198 13.24 3.52 16.22
CA ALA A 198 13.91 2.51 15.41
C ALA A 198 13.45 2.54 13.94
N ILE A 199 12.16 2.71 13.65
CA ILE A 199 11.62 2.91 12.28
C ILE A 199 12.29 4.12 11.63
N ALA A 200 12.36 5.25 12.34
CA ALA A 200 12.97 6.48 11.83
C ALA A 200 14.49 6.30 11.57
N ALA A 201 15.21 5.71 12.50
CA ALA A 201 16.65 5.45 12.40
C ALA A 201 16.99 4.49 11.25
N ALA A 202 16.20 3.45 11.06
CA ALA A 202 16.36 2.50 9.96
C ALA A 202 15.91 3.07 8.60
N GLY A 203 15.21 4.20 8.58
CA GLY A 203 14.68 4.82 7.38
C GLY A 203 13.60 3.96 6.69
N ILE A 204 12.88 3.14 7.44
CA ILE A 204 11.76 2.34 6.94
C ILE A 204 10.59 3.26 6.56
N PHE A 205 9.93 2.98 5.44
CA PHE A 205 8.71 3.69 5.06
C PHE A 205 7.51 3.16 5.83
N VAL A 206 6.56 4.04 6.13
CA VAL A 206 5.27 3.64 6.70
C VAL A 206 4.16 4.00 5.72
N GLY A 207 3.44 3.00 5.23
CA GLY A 207 2.24 3.16 4.42
C GLY A 207 1.04 3.49 5.29
N CYS A 208 0.70 4.79 5.36
CA CYS A 208 -0.50 5.25 6.06
C CYS A 208 -1.72 5.06 5.16
N THR A 209 -2.45 3.97 5.34
CA THR A 209 -3.70 3.71 4.62
C THR A 209 -4.83 4.53 5.22
N VAL A 210 -5.31 5.51 4.46
CA VAL A 210 -6.26 6.51 4.98
C VAL A 210 -7.56 5.85 5.43
N VAL A 211 -7.93 6.05 6.68
CA VAL A 211 -9.22 5.65 7.24
C VAL A 211 -9.94 6.88 7.80
N ARG A 212 -11.24 7.00 7.51
CA ARG A 212 -12.10 8.11 7.95
C ARG A 212 -13.29 7.55 8.71
N PRO A 213 -13.76 8.22 9.78
CA PRO A 213 -15.04 7.89 10.40
C PRO A 213 -16.17 7.98 9.36
N ARG A 214 -17.05 7.00 9.34
CA ARG A 214 -18.22 6.97 8.45
C ARG A 214 -19.40 6.30 9.16
N ASP A 215 -20.60 6.68 8.78
CA ASP A 215 -21.82 6.05 9.24
C ASP A 215 -21.83 4.56 8.89
N GLY A 216 -22.29 3.73 9.82
CA GLY A 216 -22.36 2.27 9.65
C GLY A 216 -21.07 1.51 9.93
N MET A 217 -19.96 2.18 10.27
CA MET A 217 -18.76 1.48 10.75
C MET A 217 -19.01 0.84 12.12
N PRO A 218 -18.47 -0.37 12.39
CA PRO A 218 -18.51 -0.95 13.73
C PRO A 218 -17.87 -0.03 14.75
N GLU A 219 -18.46 0.05 15.94
CA GLU A 219 -17.97 0.94 17.00
C GLU A 219 -16.53 0.65 17.43
N GLU A 220 -16.14 -0.63 17.42
CA GLU A 220 -14.76 -1.06 17.68
C GLU A 220 -13.75 -0.48 16.68
N VAL A 221 -14.13 -0.40 15.39
CA VAL A 221 -13.30 0.23 14.35
C VAL A 221 -13.25 1.75 14.58
N LEU A 222 -14.39 2.39 14.84
CA LEU A 222 -14.45 3.84 15.10
C LEU A 222 -13.55 4.25 16.26
N ARG A 223 -13.48 3.44 17.32
CA ARG A 223 -12.60 3.70 18.48
C ARG A 223 -11.11 3.65 18.14
N THR A 224 -10.71 2.98 17.06
CA THR A 224 -9.30 2.90 16.66
C THR A 224 -8.87 4.07 15.78
N ILE A 225 -9.79 4.81 15.16
CA ILE A 225 -9.47 5.83 14.14
C ILE A 225 -8.71 7.02 14.75
N ALA A 226 -9.17 7.59 15.87
CA ALA A 226 -8.48 8.72 16.47
C ALA A 226 -7.08 8.34 16.98
N PRO A 227 -6.88 7.26 17.76
CA PRO A 227 -5.55 6.80 18.15
C PRO A 227 -4.64 6.48 16.93
N TYR A 228 -5.19 5.92 15.87
CA TYR A 228 -4.45 5.68 14.63
C TYR A 228 -3.87 6.98 14.07
N TRP A 229 -4.67 8.03 13.91
CA TRP A 229 -4.20 9.32 13.38
C TRP A 229 -3.22 10.02 14.32
N GLU A 230 -3.42 9.92 15.62
CA GLU A 230 -2.45 10.41 16.61
C GLU A 230 -1.09 9.72 16.45
N ASN A 231 -1.09 8.40 16.24
CA ASN A 231 0.10 7.62 15.96
C ASN A 231 0.77 8.04 14.64
N GLN A 232 0.02 8.19 13.54
CA GLN A 232 0.58 8.62 12.25
C GLN A 232 1.20 10.02 12.35
N ALA A 233 0.55 10.94 13.05
CA ALA A 233 1.10 12.26 13.31
C ALA A 233 2.36 12.21 14.20
N TYR A 234 2.40 11.32 15.19
CA TYR A 234 3.57 11.10 16.04
C TYR A 234 4.75 10.52 15.24
N LEU A 235 4.51 9.45 14.45
CA LEU A 235 5.51 8.86 13.54
C LEU A 235 6.17 9.95 12.68
N ARG A 236 5.36 10.79 12.04
CA ARG A 236 5.87 11.86 11.19
C ARG A 236 6.71 12.89 11.98
N ARG A 237 6.24 13.31 13.16
CA ARG A 237 7.00 14.26 14.03
C ARG A 237 8.33 13.67 14.46
N ARG A 238 8.45 12.34 14.57
CA ARG A 238 9.70 11.64 14.89
C ARG A 238 10.60 11.41 13.68
N GLY A 239 10.26 11.94 12.49
CA GLY A 239 11.06 11.82 11.27
C GLY A 239 10.83 10.55 10.47
N VAL A 240 9.83 9.73 10.80
CA VAL A 240 9.45 8.57 9.99
C VAL A 240 8.90 9.03 8.64
N ARG A 241 9.29 8.33 7.58
CA ARG A 241 8.86 8.57 6.20
C ARG A 241 7.45 7.99 5.98
N VAL A 242 6.42 8.77 6.35
CA VAL A 242 5.00 8.36 6.23
C VAL A 242 4.45 8.70 4.85
N VAL A 243 4.00 7.69 4.13
CA VAL A 243 3.41 7.77 2.76
C VAL A 243 1.90 7.65 2.86
N CYS A 244 1.16 8.58 2.27
CA CYS A 244 -0.30 8.49 2.17
C CYS A 244 -0.68 7.46 1.11
N CYS A 245 -1.49 6.47 1.49
CA CYS A 245 -1.93 5.35 0.66
C CYS A 245 -3.44 5.14 0.79
N THR A 246 -4.05 4.55 -0.23
CA THR A 246 -5.50 4.32 -0.21
C THR A 246 -5.91 3.03 0.44
N ASP A 247 -5.20 1.93 0.18
CA ASP A 247 -5.71 0.58 0.42
C ASP A 247 -7.03 0.36 -0.34
N ALA A 248 -7.11 0.89 -1.58
CA ALA A 248 -8.33 0.85 -2.39
C ALA A 248 -8.70 -0.58 -2.79
N GLY A 249 -10.00 -0.84 -2.86
CA GLY A 249 -10.56 -2.16 -3.18
C GLY A 249 -11.12 -2.91 -1.97
N ILE A 250 -10.66 -2.63 -0.74
CA ILE A 250 -11.04 -3.42 0.45
C ILE A 250 -12.43 -3.11 1.01
N SER A 251 -13.06 -2.01 0.60
CA SER A 251 -14.40 -1.63 1.05
C SER A 251 -15.07 -0.64 0.10
N PRO A 252 -16.42 -0.51 0.13
CA PRO A 252 -17.16 0.47 -0.66
C PRO A 252 -16.70 1.93 -0.46
N HIS A 253 -16.07 2.22 0.67
CA HIS A 253 -15.56 3.54 1.01
C HIS A 253 -14.14 3.80 0.50
N LYS A 254 -13.53 2.81 -0.16
CA LYS A 254 -12.16 2.89 -0.72
C LYS A 254 -12.14 2.54 -2.21
N PRO A 255 -12.84 3.33 -3.05
CA PRO A 255 -12.79 3.14 -4.51
C PRO A 255 -11.41 3.58 -5.04
N HIS A 256 -11.02 3.06 -6.22
CA HIS A 256 -9.69 3.26 -6.78
C HIS A 256 -9.37 4.68 -7.28
N ASP A 257 -10.32 5.61 -7.24
CA ASP A 257 -10.14 7.04 -7.53
C ASP A 257 -10.07 7.92 -6.28
N ILE A 258 -9.93 7.32 -5.09
CA ILE A 258 -10.07 8.04 -3.80
C ILE A 258 -8.81 8.84 -3.41
N LEU A 259 -7.61 8.51 -3.91
CA LEU A 259 -6.34 9.09 -3.44
C LEU A 259 -6.34 10.64 -3.43
N PRO A 260 -6.85 11.36 -4.45
CA PRO A 260 -6.92 12.83 -4.41
C PRO A 260 -7.69 13.39 -3.22
N SER A 261 -8.73 12.70 -2.78
CA SER A 261 -9.49 13.09 -1.60
C SER A 261 -8.82 12.64 -0.30
N ASP A 262 -8.15 11.49 -0.34
CA ASP A 262 -7.44 10.97 0.83
C ASP A 262 -6.23 11.82 1.19
N VAL A 263 -5.50 12.38 0.22
CA VAL A 263 -4.40 13.30 0.51
C VAL A 263 -4.85 14.57 1.21
N ALA A 264 -6.06 15.07 0.89
CA ALA A 264 -6.63 16.23 1.59
C ALA A 264 -6.98 15.90 3.05
N TYR A 265 -7.54 14.72 3.28
CA TYR A 265 -7.81 14.25 4.65
C TYR A 265 -6.52 13.99 5.42
N PHE A 266 -5.54 13.34 4.79
CA PHE A 266 -4.22 13.11 5.38
C PHE A 266 -3.56 14.44 5.81
N ALA A 267 -3.60 15.49 4.98
CA ALA A 267 -3.09 16.81 5.32
C ALA A 267 -3.73 17.37 6.60
N SER A 268 -5.05 17.19 6.77
CA SER A 268 -5.77 17.66 7.96
C SER A 268 -5.40 16.93 9.24
N GLN A 269 -4.85 15.70 9.14
CA GLN A 269 -4.53 14.87 10.30
C GLN A 269 -3.05 14.94 10.67
N VAL A 270 -2.12 15.02 9.72
CA VAL A 270 -0.71 14.74 10.02
C VAL A 270 0.26 15.85 9.62
N GLY A 271 -0.15 16.91 8.92
CA GLY A 271 0.84 17.92 8.53
C GLY A 271 0.35 19.03 7.62
N THR A 272 1.28 19.57 6.85
CA THR A 272 1.02 20.64 5.90
C THR A 272 0.62 20.10 4.53
N ASN A 273 0.01 20.94 3.69
CA ASN A 273 -0.30 20.60 2.30
C ASN A 273 0.94 20.15 1.51
N ALA A 274 2.09 20.79 1.74
CA ALA A 274 3.35 20.43 1.07
C ALA A 274 3.82 19.01 1.43
N GLU A 275 3.73 18.64 2.70
CA GLU A 275 4.08 17.30 3.18
C GLU A 275 3.10 16.24 2.67
N ALA A 276 1.80 16.56 2.67
CA ALA A 276 0.79 15.67 2.10
C ALA A 276 0.99 15.46 0.60
N LEU A 277 1.32 16.49 -0.16
CA LEU A 277 1.66 16.35 -1.57
C LEU A 277 2.93 15.52 -1.78
N ALA A 278 3.96 15.73 -0.97
CA ALA A 278 5.18 14.91 -1.03
C ALA A 278 4.88 13.44 -0.76
N SER A 279 3.96 13.13 0.18
CA SER A 279 3.57 11.76 0.57
C SER A 279 2.88 10.96 -0.53
N VAL A 280 2.32 11.61 -1.55
CA VAL A 280 1.70 10.97 -2.72
C VAL A 280 2.44 11.25 -4.04
N THR A 281 3.62 11.86 -3.96
CA THR A 281 4.47 12.15 -5.12
C THR A 281 5.90 11.70 -4.87
N SER A 282 6.80 12.60 -4.45
CA SER A 282 8.24 12.30 -4.33
C SER A 282 8.56 11.26 -3.26
N LEU A 283 7.88 11.28 -2.11
CA LEU A 283 8.11 10.32 -1.04
C LEU A 283 7.53 8.95 -1.39
N ALA A 284 6.30 8.91 -1.97
CA ALA A 284 5.71 7.66 -2.46
C ALA A 284 6.53 7.03 -3.59
N ALA A 285 7.06 7.84 -4.51
CA ALA A 285 7.96 7.35 -5.54
C ALA A 285 9.25 6.73 -4.96
N GLN A 286 9.82 7.31 -3.89
CA GLN A 286 10.96 6.72 -3.18
C GLN A 286 10.58 5.39 -2.52
N ALA A 287 9.43 5.31 -1.84
CA ALA A 287 8.93 4.07 -1.24
C ALA A 287 8.72 2.95 -2.29
N CYS A 288 8.43 3.33 -3.52
CA CYS A 288 8.30 2.44 -4.67
C CYS A 288 9.63 2.19 -5.43
N ARG A 289 10.79 2.61 -4.90
CA ARG A 289 12.10 2.57 -5.57
C ARG A 289 12.15 3.30 -6.94
N LEU A 290 11.19 4.21 -7.20
CA LEU A 290 11.08 5.00 -8.43
C LEU A 290 11.48 6.48 -8.26
N GLY A 291 12.02 6.88 -7.11
CA GLY A 291 12.37 8.26 -6.81
C GLY A 291 13.40 8.91 -7.74
N HIS A 292 14.14 8.11 -8.51
CA HIS A 292 15.09 8.56 -9.52
C HIS A 292 14.44 9.02 -10.83
N ARG A 293 13.17 8.66 -11.07
CA ARG A 293 12.46 8.95 -12.34
C ARG A 293 11.01 9.42 -12.17
N LYS A 294 10.42 9.34 -10.96
CA LYS A 294 9.03 9.71 -10.68
C LYS A 294 8.88 10.61 -9.46
N GLY A 295 7.71 11.25 -9.33
CA GLY A 295 7.34 12.07 -8.18
C GLY A 295 7.86 13.51 -8.24
N ARG A 296 8.48 13.93 -9.36
CA ARG A 296 8.96 15.30 -9.60
C ARG A 296 8.69 15.72 -11.04
N VAL A 297 8.58 17.02 -11.27
CA VAL A 297 8.61 17.62 -12.61
C VAL A 297 10.00 18.20 -12.80
N ALA A 298 10.87 17.45 -13.44
CA ALA A 298 12.26 17.83 -13.70
C ALA A 298 12.77 17.13 -14.96
N VAL A 299 13.86 17.66 -15.56
CA VAL A 299 14.53 17.03 -16.69
C VAL A 299 15.04 15.63 -16.27
N GLY A 300 14.80 14.63 -17.12
CA GLY A 300 15.16 13.22 -16.88
C GLY A 300 14.11 12.43 -16.09
N TYR A 301 13.02 13.08 -15.64
CA TYR A 301 11.88 12.39 -15.02
C TYR A 301 10.82 12.03 -16.05
N ASP A 302 10.07 10.98 -15.75
CA ASP A 302 8.93 10.57 -16.56
C ASP A 302 7.91 11.72 -16.66
N ALA A 303 7.36 11.92 -17.86
CA ALA A 303 6.32 12.93 -18.09
C ALA A 303 4.95 12.44 -17.62
N ASP A 304 4.88 12.00 -16.37
CA ASP A 304 3.66 11.67 -15.65
C ASP A 304 3.19 12.92 -14.92
N LEU A 305 2.12 13.56 -15.41
CA LEU A 305 1.72 14.88 -14.95
C LEU A 305 0.23 14.93 -14.59
N LEU A 306 -0.08 15.72 -13.57
CA LEU A 306 -1.43 16.06 -13.16
C LEU A 306 -1.61 17.59 -13.19
N ALA A 307 -2.62 18.06 -13.92
CA ALA A 307 -3.09 19.43 -13.84
C ALA A 307 -4.39 19.48 -13.01
N VAL A 308 -4.45 20.36 -12.02
CA VAL A 308 -5.62 20.61 -11.17
C VAL A 308 -6.04 22.08 -11.27
N THR A 309 -7.27 22.39 -10.84
CA THR A 309 -7.74 23.78 -10.80
C THR A 309 -7.26 24.45 -9.52
N GLY A 310 -6.31 25.38 -9.62
CA GLY A 310 -5.77 26.11 -8.47
C GLY A 310 -4.41 25.59 -7.98
N ASN A 311 -4.02 26.04 -6.80
CA ASN A 311 -2.73 25.70 -6.20
C ASN A 311 -2.92 24.78 -4.98
N PRO A 312 -2.55 23.49 -5.07
CA PRO A 312 -2.73 22.52 -3.98
C PRO A 312 -1.85 22.79 -2.76
N LEU A 313 -0.83 23.64 -2.87
CA LEU A 313 -0.05 24.09 -1.71
C LEU A 313 -0.85 25.08 -0.84
N ILE A 314 -1.83 25.80 -1.43
CA ILE A 314 -2.73 26.74 -0.74
C ILE A 314 -4.00 26.02 -0.30
N ASP A 315 -4.66 25.32 -1.23
CA ASP A 315 -5.86 24.55 -0.97
C ASP A 315 -5.69 23.11 -1.50
N ILE A 316 -5.47 22.17 -0.59
CA ILE A 316 -5.26 20.76 -0.94
C ILE A 316 -6.51 20.11 -1.56
N ASN A 317 -7.72 20.63 -1.32
CA ASN A 317 -8.96 20.08 -1.86
C ASN A 317 -9.06 20.17 -3.38
N VAL A 318 -8.29 21.07 -4.02
CA VAL A 318 -8.22 21.16 -5.49
C VAL A 318 -7.68 19.89 -6.14
N MET A 319 -7.05 18.99 -5.37
CA MET A 319 -6.58 17.68 -5.83
C MET A 319 -7.71 16.84 -6.44
N THR A 320 -8.94 16.99 -5.98
CA THR A 320 -10.13 16.30 -6.53
C THR A 320 -10.59 16.87 -7.86
N GLN A 321 -10.02 17.99 -8.32
CA GLN A 321 -10.43 18.74 -9.52
C GLN A 321 -9.42 18.56 -10.66
N ALA A 322 -9.10 17.31 -11.01
CA ALA A 322 -8.20 17.00 -12.11
C ALA A 322 -8.75 17.56 -13.44
N ARG A 323 -7.94 18.35 -14.15
CA ARG A 323 -8.24 18.95 -15.46
C ARG A 323 -7.60 18.21 -16.60
N ALA A 324 -6.38 17.69 -16.39
CA ALA A 324 -5.68 16.86 -17.35
C ALA A 324 -4.75 15.91 -16.62
N VAL A 325 -4.61 14.72 -17.17
CA VAL A 325 -3.66 13.69 -16.70
C VAL A 325 -2.82 13.26 -17.88
N PHE A 326 -1.51 13.19 -17.68
CA PHE A 326 -0.57 12.69 -18.68
C PHE A 326 0.18 11.49 -18.10
N ARG A 327 0.27 10.42 -18.87
CA ARG A 327 1.04 9.22 -18.59
C ARG A 327 2.11 9.05 -19.66
N ALA A 328 3.39 9.06 -19.25
CA ALA A 328 4.53 9.00 -20.18
C ALA A 328 4.43 10.04 -21.33
N GLY A 329 4.00 11.27 -21.03
CA GLY A 329 3.84 12.36 -21.98
C GLY A 329 2.56 12.31 -22.84
N LYS A 330 1.78 11.25 -22.79
CA LYS A 330 0.50 11.14 -23.51
C LYS A 330 -0.65 11.59 -22.60
N ARG A 331 -1.53 12.43 -23.13
CA ARG A 331 -2.74 12.86 -22.42
C ARG A 331 -3.74 11.71 -22.38
N VAL A 332 -4.22 11.38 -21.15
CA VAL A 332 -5.19 10.31 -20.89
C VAL A 332 -6.53 10.82 -20.33
N ARG A 333 -6.55 12.08 -19.94
CA ARG A 333 -7.74 12.84 -19.52
C ARG A 333 -7.63 14.30 -19.94
#